data_22733220d9f386855d2b81e20925f5dc
#
_entry.id   22733220d9f386855d2b81e20925f5dc
#
_cell.length_a   1.000
_cell.length_b   1.000
_cell.length_c   1.000
_cell.angle_alpha   90.00
_cell.angle_beta   90.00
_cell.angle_gamma   90.00
#
_symmetry.space_group_name_H-M   'P 1'
#
loop_
_entity.id
_entity.type
_entity.pdbx_description
1 polymer ?
#
loop_
_entity_poly.entity_id
_entity_poly.type
_entity_poly.pdbx_seq_one_letter_code
_entity_poly.pdbx_strand_id
1 'polypeptide(L)'
;MSPERLAIYGGTPAVRSRYRERWRQIHLADVLPILAHAWRDVSTLAKGEGPIARFEKRFASLCGTAHALAMNSGTAALHSAYFAVGVKPGTEVIVPGYTFFASAAPILQCGGRPVFSDIDARTLLADPSDVERRITPRTRAICVVHLWGNPAPMDRFVDIARRHRVALIEDCSHAHGARYHDRPVGSWGDIGCFSLQGPKAVSGGEAGIAVTNDPVLFDHMLVLGHYGRLKSGQARNTFDTDHISLGVKYRPHLFAIELALGSLSRLGELNRRRRRNYDLLCAELAGCLAVEPIETTVGAARGGFLEFILRYAPEQAGGWNRSAFVQAARAEGVPIGPERYAKIGDLGRMLHETPIFTTLDVTRLGGPLGKAADEGKRAAGPDLPVARSVADRLLTLPPFTRVSEHFVRECAQALRKVAECAATMGRRSGRHGTRPEGAGIAVEEETKWTAQTS
;
A
#
# COMPACT_ATOMS: atom_id res chain seq x y z
N MET A 1 -0.31 -25.05 -36.35
CA MET A 1 0.91 -24.32 -35.93
C MET A 1 1.52 -25.07 -34.75
N SER A 2 2.81 -25.41 -34.81
CA SER A 2 3.52 -25.98 -33.67
C SER A 2 3.45 -24.99 -32.50
N PRO A 3 3.07 -25.39 -31.28
CA PRO A 3 3.08 -24.46 -30.16
C PRO A 3 4.49 -23.93 -29.97
N GLU A 4 4.67 -22.61 -29.96
CA GLU A 4 5.96 -22.00 -29.70
C GLU A 4 6.51 -22.54 -28.36
N ARG A 5 7.72 -23.05 -28.40
CA ARG A 5 8.34 -23.62 -27.19
C ARG A 5 8.64 -22.49 -26.19
N LEU A 6 8.29 -22.67 -24.91
CA LEU A 6 8.63 -21.71 -23.87
C LEU A 6 10.16 -21.56 -23.72
N ALA A 7 10.59 -20.35 -23.42
CA ALA A 7 12.01 -20.03 -23.20
C ALA A 7 12.65 -20.89 -22.11
N ILE A 8 11.91 -21.20 -21.03
CA ILE A 8 12.35 -22.10 -19.95
C ILE A 8 12.69 -23.53 -20.46
N TYR A 9 12.14 -23.94 -21.61
CA TYR A 9 12.40 -25.21 -22.28
C TYR A 9 13.29 -25.05 -23.54
N GLY A 10 14.04 -23.94 -23.67
CA GLY A 10 14.95 -23.69 -24.78
C GLY A 10 14.29 -23.03 -26.00
N GLY A 11 13.10 -22.46 -25.87
CA GLY A 11 12.51 -21.57 -26.88
C GLY A 11 13.09 -20.17 -26.84
N THR A 12 12.68 -19.32 -27.79
CA THR A 12 13.08 -17.90 -27.80
C THR A 12 12.17 -17.10 -26.87
N PRO A 13 12.75 -16.25 -25.97
CA PRO A 13 11.97 -15.37 -25.13
C PRO A 13 11.06 -14.42 -25.95
N ALA A 14 9.83 -14.23 -25.51
CA ALA A 14 8.88 -13.34 -26.17
C ALA A 14 9.20 -11.86 -25.94
N VAL A 15 9.73 -11.51 -24.75
CA VAL A 15 10.22 -10.16 -24.46
C VAL A 15 11.64 -10.03 -24.98
N ARG A 16 11.81 -9.26 -26.05
CA ARG A 16 13.10 -8.97 -26.67
C ARG A 16 13.72 -7.67 -26.17
N SER A 17 12.87 -6.76 -25.74
CA SER A 17 13.27 -5.48 -25.18
C SER A 17 13.85 -5.67 -23.77
N ARG A 18 14.96 -5.01 -23.49
CA ARG A 18 15.56 -5.08 -22.14
C ARG A 18 14.76 -4.20 -21.19
N TYR A 19 14.24 -4.76 -20.08
CA TYR A 19 13.64 -3.97 -19.03
C TYR A 19 14.67 -3.02 -18.42
N ARG A 20 14.39 -1.73 -18.51
CA ARG A 20 15.13 -0.68 -17.82
C ARG A 20 14.12 0.37 -17.39
N GLU A 21 13.83 0.40 -16.10
CA GLU A 21 13.09 1.54 -15.56
C GLU A 21 13.99 2.78 -15.61
N ARG A 22 13.57 3.77 -16.38
CA ARG A 22 14.35 5.01 -16.61
C ARG A 22 13.88 6.16 -15.73
N TRP A 23 12.88 5.94 -14.91
CA TRP A 23 12.40 6.96 -14.00
C TRP A 23 13.38 7.14 -12.84
N ARG A 24 13.96 8.32 -12.75
CA ARG A 24 14.77 8.69 -11.60
C ARG A 24 13.87 9.36 -10.57
N GLN A 25 13.84 8.84 -9.37
CA GLN A 25 13.13 9.43 -8.24
C GLN A 25 13.78 10.78 -7.84
N ILE A 26 15.10 10.84 -7.84
CA ILE A 26 15.89 11.99 -7.45
C ILE A 26 16.56 12.61 -8.68
N HIS A 27 16.37 13.89 -8.89
CA HIS A 27 17.02 14.69 -9.92
C HIS A 27 18.08 15.60 -9.30
N LEU A 28 19.06 16.05 -10.09
CA LEU A 28 20.09 16.96 -9.60
C LEU A 28 19.46 18.25 -9.01
N ALA A 29 18.40 18.76 -9.63
CA ALA A 29 17.68 19.93 -9.12
C ALA A 29 17.08 19.74 -7.72
N ASP A 30 16.80 18.50 -7.30
CA ASP A 30 16.29 18.21 -5.96
C ASP A 30 17.42 18.24 -4.91
N VAL A 31 18.67 18.03 -5.33
CA VAL A 31 19.84 17.98 -4.46
C VAL A 31 20.39 19.37 -4.14
N LEU A 32 20.25 20.33 -5.05
CA LEU A 32 20.78 21.69 -4.86
C LEU A 32 20.26 22.39 -3.58
N PRO A 33 18.93 22.35 -3.25
CA PRO A 33 18.44 22.90 -1.99
C PRO A 33 19.02 22.18 -0.77
N ILE A 34 19.24 20.86 -0.86
CA ILE A 34 19.84 20.07 0.23
C ILE A 34 21.27 20.55 0.49
N LEU A 35 22.08 20.72 -0.56
CA LEU A 35 23.43 21.25 -0.43
C LEU A 35 23.45 22.66 0.18
N ALA A 36 22.49 23.51 -0.20
CA ALA A 36 22.37 24.86 0.37
C ALA A 36 22.03 24.83 1.88
N HIS A 37 21.19 23.90 2.31
CA HIS A 37 20.88 23.70 3.74
C HIS A 37 22.08 23.10 4.49
N ALA A 38 22.76 22.12 3.92
CA ALA A 38 23.95 21.51 4.51
C ALA A 38 25.07 22.55 4.68
N TRP A 39 25.28 23.43 3.69
CA TRP A 39 26.25 24.51 3.77
C TRP A 39 25.96 25.50 4.90
N ARG A 40 24.71 25.74 5.23
CA ARG A 40 24.26 26.60 6.32
C ARG A 40 24.13 25.88 7.66
N ASP A 41 24.52 24.61 7.74
CA ASP A 41 24.37 23.73 8.91
C ASP A 41 22.91 23.65 9.39
N VAL A 42 21.96 23.64 8.46
CA VAL A 42 20.53 23.55 8.74
C VAL A 42 20.01 22.17 8.33
N SER A 43 19.81 21.29 9.30
CA SER A 43 19.27 19.93 9.09
C SER A 43 17.83 19.74 9.59
N THR A 44 17.32 20.68 10.39
CA THR A 44 15.97 20.60 10.97
C THR A 44 15.33 21.97 11.13
N LEU A 45 14.00 22.01 10.98
CA LEU A 45 13.14 23.17 11.23
C LEU A 45 12.01 22.78 12.17
N ALA A 46 12.26 22.94 13.47
CA ALA A 46 11.37 22.43 14.53
C ALA A 46 9.97 23.03 14.51
N LYS A 47 9.83 24.27 14.01
CA LYS A 47 8.55 24.99 13.91
C LYS A 47 7.78 24.70 12.62
N GLY A 48 8.30 23.85 11.73
CA GLY A 48 7.66 23.52 10.46
C GLY A 48 7.65 24.69 9.47
N GLU A 49 8.72 25.46 9.43
CA GLU A 49 8.89 26.62 8.57
C GLU A 49 9.53 26.27 7.20
N GLY A 50 9.64 27.24 6.32
CA GLY A 50 10.41 27.13 5.08
C GLY A 50 9.94 26.00 4.17
N PRO A 51 10.83 25.05 3.78
CA PRO A 51 10.48 23.93 2.93
C PRO A 51 9.36 23.04 3.49
N ILE A 52 9.32 22.84 4.79
CA ILE A 52 8.27 22.04 5.44
C ILE A 52 6.91 22.69 5.22
N ALA A 53 6.77 23.98 5.53
CA ALA A 53 5.53 24.73 5.31
C ALA A 53 5.12 24.75 3.82
N ARG A 54 6.10 24.89 2.90
CA ARG A 54 5.83 24.84 1.45
C ARG A 54 5.31 23.46 1.03
N PHE A 55 5.92 22.40 1.53
CA PHE A 55 5.52 21.03 1.20
C PHE A 55 4.10 20.76 1.72
N GLU A 56 3.83 21.04 2.99
CA GLU A 56 2.53 20.89 3.62
C GLU A 56 1.45 21.65 2.84
N LYS A 57 1.68 22.91 2.52
CA LYS A 57 0.73 23.72 1.73
C LYS A 57 0.46 23.13 0.34
N ARG A 58 1.51 22.67 -0.38
CA ARG A 58 1.34 22.07 -1.70
C ARG A 58 0.62 20.72 -1.62
N PHE A 59 0.89 19.92 -0.57
CA PHE A 59 0.26 18.63 -0.40
C PHE A 59 -1.21 18.78 0.03
N ALA A 60 -1.52 19.70 0.93
CA ALA A 60 -2.90 20.07 1.28
C ALA A 60 -3.68 20.48 0.02
N SER A 61 -3.08 21.32 -0.84
CA SER A 61 -3.68 21.72 -2.12
C SER A 61 -3.90 20.54 -3.08
N LEU A 62 -2.97 19.56 -3.14
CA LEU A 62 -3.13 18.33 -3.93
C LEU A 62 -4.35 17.51 -3.48
N CYS A 63 -4.56 17.41 -2.17
CA CYS A 63 -5.66 16.67 -1.58
C CYS A 63 -6.95 17.48 -1.47
N GLY A 64 -6.91 18.81 -1.63
CA GLY A 64 -8.06 19.69 -1.42
C GLY A 64 -8.46 19.77 0.05
N THR A 65 -7.49 19.75 0.98
CA THR A 65 -7.70 19.82 2.42
C THR A 65 -7.16 21.12 3.00
N ALA A 66 -7.65 21.52 4.18
CA ALA A 66 -7.24 22.75 4.86
C ALA A 66 -5.86 22.62 5.51
N HIS A 67 -5.53 21.44 6.04
CA HIS A 67 -4.34 21.20 6.83
C HIS A 67 -3.56 19.99 6.30
N ALA A 68 -2.24 20.07 6.42
CA ALA A 68 -1.33 18.96 6.21
C ALA A 68 -0.20 19.02 7.24
N LEU A 69 0.25 17.87 7.73
CA LEU A 69 1.32 17.75 8.72
C LEU A 69 2.34 16.73 8.23
N ALA A 70 3.53 17.22 7.87
CA ALA A 70 4.63 16.37 7.43
C ALA A 70 5.28 15.66 8.61
N MET A 71 5.59 14.38 8.45
CA MET A 71 6.11 13.47 9.46
C MET A 71 7.29 12.65 8.92
N ASN A 72 7.95 11.92 9.82
CA ASN A 72 9.12 11.10 9.47
C ASN A 72 8.77 9.77 8.77
N SER A 73 7.50 9.34 8.77
CA SER A 73 7.05 8.14 8.06
C SER A 73 5.53 8.10 7.87
N GLY A 74 5.04 7.27 6.93
CA GLY A 74 3.61 6.99 6.80
C GLY A 74 3.03 6.30 8.04
N THR A 75 3.82 5.47 8.71
CA THR A 75 3.44 4.84 9.99
C THR A 75 3.21 5.87 11.09
N ALA A 76 4.05 6.91 11.16
CA ALA A 76 3.87 8.03 12.07
C ALA A 76 2.59 8.83 11.75
N ALA A 77 2.26 8.99 10.46
CA ALA A 77 1.01 9.64 10.04
C ALA A 77 -0.21 8.84 10.50
N LEU A 78 -0.21 7.51 10.31
CA LEU A 78 -1.29 6.64 10.78
C LEU A 78 -1.39 6.61 12.31
N HIS A 79 -0.26 6.53 13.03
CA HIS A 79 -0.26 6.59 14.49
C HIS A 79 -0.86 7.91 14.99
N SER A 80 -0.45 9.03 14.38
CA SER A 80 -0.99 10.34 14.73
C SER A 80 -2.48 10.46 14.41
N ALA A 81 -2.95 9.85 13.32
CA ALA A 81 -4.37 9.81 12.96
C ALA A 81 -5.18 9.00 13.98
N TYR A 82 -4.74 7.79 14.35
CA TYR A 82 -5.42 6.99 15.36
C TYR A 82 -5.46 7.67 16.73
N PHE A 83 -4.34 8.25 17.14
CA PHE A 83 -4.31 9.07 18.37
C PHE A 83 -5.30 10.23 18.30
N ALA A 84 -5.29 10.99 17.20
CA ALA A 84 -6.10 12.20 17.06
C ALA A 84 -7.61 11.91 17.13
N VAL A 85 -8.05 10.78 16.55
CA VAL A 85 -9.46 10.36 16.64
C VAL A 85 -9.81 9.67 17.95
N GLY A 86 -8.86 9.53 18.91
CA GLY A 86 -9.09 9.02 20.25
C GLY A 86 -9.08 7.50 20.37
N VAL A 87 -8.25 6.81 19.56
CA VAL A 87 -7.95 5.39 19.78
C VAL A 87 -7.15 5.24 21.07
N LYS A 88 -7.58 4.33 21.95
CA LYS A 88 -7.02 4.11 23.28
C LYS A 88 -7.34 2.69 23.77
N PRO A 89 -6.83 2.23 24.92
CA PRO A 89 -7.21 0.96 25.51
C PRO A 89 -8.74 0.79 25.60
N GLY A 90 -9.23 -0.37 25.17
CA GLY A 90 -10.66 -0.69 25.13
C GLY A 90 -11.40 -0.27 23.86
N THR A 91 -10.74 0.46 22.94
CA THR A 91 -11.32 0.82 21.63
C THR A 91 -10.83 -0.10 20.52
N GLU A 92 -11.60 -0.15 19.43
CA GLU A 92 -11.33 -0.98 18.25
C GLU A 92 -11.20 -0.09 17.00
N VAL A 93 -10.35 -0.54 16.05
CA VAL A 93 -10.24 0.05 14.72
C VAL A 93 -10.40 -1.06 13.69
N ILE A 94 -11.35 -0.89 12.76
CA ILE A 94 -11.53 -1.84 11.66
C ILE A 94 -10.53 -1.50 10.55
N VAL A 95 -9.78 -2.51 10.08
CA VAL A 95 -8.74 -2.39 9.06
C VAL A 95 -8.77 -3.61 8.15
N PRO A 96 -8.51 -3.51 6.82
CA PRO A 96 -8.52 -4.69 5.96
C PRO A 96 -7.43 -5.70 6.35
N GLY A 97 -7.74 -6.98 6.25
CA GLY A 97 -6.79 -8.07 6.50
C GLY A 97 -5.74 -8.24 5.41
N TYR A 98 -5.99 -7.67 4.22
CA TYR A 98 -5.04 -7.60 3.13
C TYR A 98 -4.53 -6.16 2.99
N THR A 99 -3.41 -5.89 3.62
CA THR A 99 -2.71 -4.60 3.58
C THR A 99 -1.29 -4.75 4.12
N PHE A 100 -0.50 -3.69 4.01
CA PHE A 100 0.78 -3.60 4.71
C PHE A 100 0.55 -3.45 6.23
N PHE A 101 1.39 -4.09 7.04
CA PHE A 101 1.21 -4.14 8.50
C PHE A 101 1.14 -2.75 9.16
N ALA A 102 1.73 -1.71 8.54
CA ALA A 102 1.71 -0.36 9.08
C ALA A 102 0.32 0.27 9.14
N SER A 103 -0.67 -0.26 8.40
CA SER A 103 -2.07 0.17 8.57
C SER A 103 -2.66 -0.32 9.90
N ALA A 104 -2.16 -1.43 10.47
CA ALA A 104 -2.71 -2.06 11.67
C ALA A 104 -1.83 -1.87 12.93
N ALA A 105 -0.50 -1.94 12.80
CA ALA A 105 0.41 -1.90 13.94
C ALA A 105 0.29 -0.64 14.81
N PRO A 106 0.11 0.57 14.26
CA PRO A 106 -0.03 1.79 15.07
C PRO A 106 -1.30 1.80 15.94
N ILE A 107 -2.31 1.00 15.62
CA ILE A 107 -3.49 0.82 16.49
C ILE A 107 -3.07 0.26 17.84
N LEU A 108 -2.19 -0.75 17.83
CA LEU A 108 -1.62 -1.34 19.04
C LEU A 108 -0.78 -0.32 19.81
N GLN A 109 -0.04 0.56 19.10
CA GLN A 109 0.76 1.61 19.74
C GLN A 109 -0.12 2.63 20.49
N CYS A 110 -1.37 2.85 20.05
CA CYS A 110 -2.35 3.63 20.77
C CYS A 110 -3.05 2.85 21.89
N GLY A 111 -2.78 1.57 22.07
CA GLY A 111 -3.48 0.69 23.01
C GLY A 111 -4.83 0.17 22.50
N GLY A 112 -5.20 0.48 21.27
CA GLY A 112 -6.41 -0.02 20.64
C GLY A 112 -6.25 -1.45 20.10
N ARG A 113 -7.36 -2.05 19.68
CA ARG A 113 -7.41 -3.38 19.09
C ARG A 113 -7.73 -3.28 17.60
N PRO A 114 -6.89 -3.81 16.69
CA PRO A 114 -7.27 -3.95 15.29
C PRO A 114 -8.33 -5.06 15.12
N VAL A 115 -9.36 -4.77 14.35
CA VAL A 115 -10.39 -5.71 13.90
C VAL A 115 -10.25 -5.84 12.40
N PHE A 116 -9.84 -7.02 11.92
CA PHE A 116 -9.58 -7.21 10.51
C PHE A 116 -10.86 -7.51 9.73
N SER A 117 -11.07 -6.82 8.62
CA SER A 117 -12.15 -7.07 7.66
C SER A 117 -11.65 -7.82 6.43
N ASP A 118 -12.59 -8.51 5.77
CA ASP A 118 -12.32 -9.14 4.48
C ASP A 118 -12.33 -8.10 3.34
N ILE A 119 -12.05 -8.55 2.15
CA ILE A 119 -11.86 -7.73 0.95
C ILE A 119 -12.81 -8.15 -0.16
N ASP A 120 -13.01 -7.28 -1.14
CA ASP A 120 -13.62 -7.63 -2.42
C ASP A 120 -12.59 -8.35 -3.31
N ALA A 121 -12.94 -9.52 -3.84
CA ALA A 121 -12.02 -10.37 -4.60
C ALA A 121 -11.57 -9.76 -5.94
N ARG A 122 -12.31 -8.79 -6.48
CA ARG A 122 -12.03 -8.19 -7.79
C ARG A 122 -11.09 -6.99 -7.68
N THR A 123 -11.33 -6.15 -6.66
CA THR A 123 -10.58 -4.91 -6.43
C THR A 123 -9.45 -5.07 -5.42
N LEU A 124 -9.50 -6.11 -4.57
CA LEU A 124 -8.61 -6.38 -3.42
C LEU A 124 -8.68 -5.30 -2.32
N LEU A 125 -9.72 -4.49 -2.33
CA LEU A 125 -9.95 -3.44 -1.34
C LEU A 125 -10.91 -3.95 -0.24
N ALA A 126 -10.93 -3.29 0.93
CA ALA A 126 -11.88 -3.63 1.99
C ALA A 126 -13.32 -3.73 1.47
N ASP A 127 -14.03 -4.79 1.83
CA ASP A 127 -15.46 -4.92 1.53
C ASP A 127 -16.28 -4.07 2.51
N PRO A 128 -16.99 -3.02 2.02
CA PRO A 128 -17.81 -2.18 2.89
C PRO A 128 -18.85 -2.97 3.70
N SER A 129 -19.39 -4.05 3.14
CA SER A 129 -20.41 -4.87 3.81
C SER A 129 -19.80 -5.68 4.96
N ASP A 130 -18.58 -6.20 4.78
CA ASP A 130 -17.88 -6.89 5.86
C ASP A 130 -17.41 -5.92 6.95
N VAL A 131 -16.91 -4.73 6.55
CA VAL A 131 -16.54 -3.67 7.49
C VAL A 131 -17.73 -3.29 8.37
N GLU A 132 -18.91 -3.08 7.78
CA GLU A 132 -20.10 -2.69 8.53
C GLU A 132 -20.54 -3.78 9.52
N ARG A 133 -20.50 -5.06 9.13
CA ARG A 133 -20.84 -6.19 10.03
C ARG A 133 -19.91 -6.31 11.24
N ARG A 134 -18.70 -5.77 11.15
CA ARG A 134 -17.70 -5.82 12.25
C ARG A 134 -17.75 -4.65 13.21
N ILE A 135 -18.62 -3.68 12.97
CA ILE A 135 -18.79 -2.53 13.87
C ILE A 135 -19.40 -2.99 15.20
N THR A 136 -18.78 -2.57 16.28
CA THR A 136 -19.23 -2.81 17.66
C THR A 136 -19.33 -1.47 18.41
N PRO A 137 -19.93 -1.43 19.61
CA PRO A 137 -19.91 -0.23 20.45
C PRO A 137 -18.49 0.25 20.83
N ARG A 138 -17.47 -0.58 20.68
CA ARG A 138 -16.07 -0.23 20.92
C ARG A 138 -15.37 0.32 19.69
N THR A 139 -15.96 0.21 18.51
CA THR A 139 -15.37 0.69 17.26
C THR A 139 -15.21 2.21 17.32
N ARG A 140 -13.96 2.67 17.25
CA ARG A 140 -13.62 4.09 17.27
C ARG A 140 -13.36 4.64 15.88
N ALA A 141 -12.78 3.84 14.99
CA ALA A 141 -12.47 4.25 13.64
C ALA A 141 -12.54 3.08 12.65
N ILE A 142 -12.70 3.44 11.37
CA ILE A 142 -12.49 2.58 10.21
C ILE A 142 -11.27 3.12 9.47
N CYS A 143 -10.30 2.25 9.15
CA CYS A 143 -9.18 2.57 8.28
C CYS A 143 -9.40 1.92 6.92
N VAL A 144 -9.56 2.72 5.89
CA VAL A 144 -9.68 2.28 4.51
C VAL A 144 -8.33 2.45 3.82
N VAL A 145 -7.88 1.42 3.11
CA VAL A 145 -6.59 1.44 2.41
C VAL A 145 -6.84 1.50 0.90
N HIS A 146 -6.27 2.50 0.22
CA HIS A 146 -6.30 2.63 -1.24
C HIS A 146 -5.14 1.84 -1.85
N LEU A 147 -5.24 0.51 -1.73
CA LEU A 147 -4.15 -0.39 -2.05
C LEU A 147 -3.81 -0.35 -3.55
N TRP A 148 -2.53 -0.43 -3.88
CA TRP A 148 -2.01 -0.41 -5.26
C TRP A 148 -2.44 0.81 -6.09
N GLY A 149 -2.82 1.90 -5.41
CA GLY A 149 -3.28 3.12 -6.06
C GLY A 149 -4.73 3.05 -6.57
N ASN A 150 -5.48 2.03 -6.20
CA ASN A 150 -6.90 1.88 -6.50
C ASN A 150 -7.72 2.51 -5.37
N PRO A 151 -8.50 3.58 -5.61
CA PRO A 151 -9.38 4.14 -4.60
C PRO A 151 -10.47 3.16 -4.17
N ALA A 152 -10.70 3.06 -2.87
CA ALA A 152 -11.85 2.35 -2.33
C ALA A 152 -13.17 3.09 -2.65
N PRO A 153 -14.33 2.42 -2.59
CA PRO A 153 -15.65 3.05 -2.80
C PRO A 153 -16.01 3.94 -1.61
N MET A 154 -15.43 5.15 -1.58
CA MET A 154 -15.44 6.03 -0.43
C MET A 154 -16.82 6.56 -0.04
N ASP A 155 -17.72 6.72 -1.01
CA ASP A 155 -19.13 7.08 -0.75
C ASP A 155 -19.78 6.08 0.23
N ARG A 156 -19.55 4.77 0.04
CA ARG A 156 -20.07 3.74 0.94
C ARG A 156 -19.42 3.81 2.33
N PHE A 157 -18.11 4.01 2.41
CA PHE A 157 -17.42 4.10 3.70
C PHE A 157 -17.77 5.36 4.47
N VAL A 158 -17.95 6.51 3.81
CA VAL A 158 -18.42 7.75 4.42
C VAL A 158 -19.83 7.55 4.99
N ASP A 159 -20.72 6.88 4.25
CA ASP A 159 -22.07 6.61 4.71
C ASP A 159 -22.10 5.68 5.94
N ILE A 160 -21.32 4.61 5.94
CA ILE A 160 -21.14 3.70 7.07
C ILE A 160 -20.60 4.47 8.29
N ALA A 161 -19.49 5.21 8.13
CA ALA A 161 -18.87 5.94 9.21
C ALA A 161 -19.84 6.95 9.86
N ARG A 162 -20.61 7.68 9.04
CA ARG A 162 -21.62 8.64 9.50
C ARG A 162 -22.75 7.94 10.26
N ARG A 163 -23.33 6.84 9.74
CA ARG A 163 -24.42 6.11 10.38
C ARG A 163 -24.02 5.58 11.74
N HIS A 164 -22.81 5.09 11.87
CA HIS A 164 -22.29 4.50 13.10
C HIS A 164 -21.52 5.48 13.99
N ARG A 165 -21.36 6.75 13.56
CA ARG A 165 -20.62 7.81 14.30
C ARG A 165 -19.20 7.39 14.67
N VAL A 166 -18.50 6.73 13.76
CA VAL A 166 -17.10 6.32 13.89
C VAL A 166 -16.23 7.16 12.96
N ALA A 167 -14.99 7.39 13.35
CA ALA A 167 -14.05 8.14 12.51
C ALA A 167 -13.66 7.32 11.27
N LEU A 168 -13.36 8.01 10.16
CA LEU A 168 -12.91 7.42 8.90
C LEU A 168 -11.49 7.90 8.58
N ILE A 169 -10.55 6.97 8.53
CA ILE A 169 -9.15 7.23 8.19
C ILE A 169 -8.85 6.61 6.83
N GLU A 170 -8.17 7.36 5.97
CA GLU A 170 -7.72 6.88 4.67
C GLU A 170 -6.21 6.62 4.72
N ASP A 171 -5.78 5.37 4.51
CA ASP A 171 -4.38 5.06 4.20
C ASP A 171 -4.17 5.16 2.69
N CYS A 172 -3.62 6.27 2.28
CA CYS A 172 -3.36 6.63 0.89
C CYS A 172 -1.90 6.35 0.47
N SER A 173 -1.15 5.55 1.24
CA SER A 173 0.29 5.32 1.04
C SER A 173 0.67 4.81 -0.35
N HIS A 174 -0.27 4.24 -1.12
CA HIS A 174 -0.07 3.78 -2.49
C HIS A 174 -0.79 4.64 -3.54
N ALA A 175 -1.54 5.68 -3.12
CA ALA A 175 -2.55 6.32 -3.94
C ALA A 175 -2.33 7.84 -4.15
N HIS A 176 -1.07 8.28 -4.21
CA HIS A 176 -0.71 9.69 -4.43
C HIS A 176 -1.34 10.23 -5.72
N GLY A 177 -2.24 11.21 -5.57
CA GLY A 177 -2.94 11.84 -6.68
C GLY A 177 -4.03 10.96 -7.32
N ALA A 178 -4.46 9.88 -6.66
CA ALA A 178 -5.64 9.12 -7.03
C ALA A 178 -6.92 9.90 -6.68
N ARG A 179 -8.00 9.60 -7.39
CA ARG A 179 -9.30 10.28 -7.20
C ARG A 179 -10.44 9.27 -7.26
N TYR A 180 -11.47 9.53 -6.49
CA TYR A 180 -12.74 8.83 -6.53
C TYR A 180 -13.85 9.84 -6.78
N HIS A 181 -14.69 9.63 -7.83
CA HIS A 181 -15.66 10.62 -8.30
C HIS A 181 -15.06 12.04 -8.35
N ASP A 182 -13.92 12.18 -9.03
CA ASP A 182 -13.16 13.44 -9.20
C ASP A 182 -12.70 14.13 -7.90
N ARG A 183 -12.98 13.56 -6.74
CA ARG A 183 -12.48 14.04 -5.45
C ARG A 183 -11.18 13.30 -5.08
N PRO A 184 -10.11 14.01 -4.68
CA PRO A 184 -8.85 13.37 -4.27
C PRO A 184 -9.05 12.43 -3.09
N VAL A 185 -8.36 11.26 -3.11
CA VAL A 185 -8.25 10.43 -1.92
C VAL A 185 -7.43 11.15 -0.84
N GLY A 186 -7.70 10.84 0.42
CA GLY A 186 -7.16 11.55 1.59
C GLY A 186 -8.01 12.75 2.03
N SER A 187 -9.07 13.07 1.27
CA SER A 187 -10.01 14.13 1.65
C SER A 187 -11.42 13.64 1.96
N TRP A 188 -11.69 12.36 1.79
CA TRP A 188 -13.01 11.75 2.00
C TRP A 188 -13.31 11.47 3.46
N GLY A 189 -12.33 10.95 4.18
CA GLY A 189 -12.39 10.68 5.61
C GLY A 189 -12.03 11.90 6.47
N ASP A 190 -11.94 11.66 7.78
CA ASP A 190 -11.54 12.67 8.75
C ASP A 190 -10.04 13.00 8.64
N ILE A 191 -9.21 11.98 8.37
CA ILE A 191 -7.75 12.12 8.20
C ILE A 191 -7.30 11.21 7.05
N GLY A 192 -6.53 11.78 6.10
CA GLY A 192 -5.80 11.03 5.07
C GLY A 192 -4.31 10.91 5.41
N CYS A 193 -3.75 9.71 5.33
CA CYS A 193 -2.36 9.41 5.64
C CYS A 193 -1.60 8.93 4.41
N PHE A 194 -0.38 9.44 4.20
CA PHE A 194 0.45 9.10 3.05
C PHE A 194 1.87 8.75 3.49
N SER A 195 2.42 7.68 2.94
CA SER A 195 3.84 7.36 3.04
C SER A 195 4.62 8.06 1.92
N LEU A 196 5.77 8.60 2.25
CA LEU A 196 6.71 9.21 1.32
C LEU A 196 8.04 8.44 1.28
N GLN A 197 7.98 7.15 1.60
CA GLN A 197 9.12 6.23 1.56
C GLN A 197 9.63 6.03 0.13
N GLY A 198 10.88 5.60 -0.04
CA GLY A 198 11.63 5.51 -1.30
C GLY A 198 10.84 5.11 -2.56
N PRO A 199 10.12 3.97 -2.61
CA PRO A 199 9.42 3.52 -3.82
C PRO A 199 8.07 4.21 -4.07
N LYS A 200 7.62 5.11 -3.19
CA LYS A 200 6.31 5.79 -3.37
C LYS A 200 6.37 6.82 -4.49
N ALA A 201 5.19 7.13 -5.06
CA ALA A 201 5.07 8.07 -6.19
C ALA A 201 5.49 9.51 -5.84
N VAL A 202 5.30 9.91 -4.59
CA VAL A 202 5.97 11.07 -3.98
C VAL A 202 6.90 10.53 -2.91
N SER A 203 8.19 10.82 -3.03
CA SER A 203 9.21 10.25 -2.15
C SER A 203 10.16 11.30 -1.60
N GLY A 204 10.44 11.17 -0.31
CA GLY A 204 11.51 11.87 0.39
C GLY A 204 12.62 10.92 0.91
N GLY A 205 12.62 9.66 0.43
CA GLY A 205 13.42 8.58 1.02
C GLY A 205 12.71 7.98 2.22
N GLU A 206 12.68 8.67 3.34
CA GLU A 206 11.87 8.32 4.52
C GLU A 206 11.14 9.56 5.03
N ALA A 207 9.82 9.59 4.83
CA ALA A 207 8.90 10.61 5.33
C ALA A 207 7.45 10.13 5.24
N GLY A 208 6.52 10.91 5.77
CA GLY A 208 5.08 10.75 5.66
C GLY A 208 4.37 12.09 5.78
N ILE A 209 3.06 12.07 5.55
CA ILE A 209 2.23 13.26 5.72
C ILE A 209 0.80 12.84 6.04
N ALA A 210 0.15 13.54 6.98
CA ALA A 210 -1.27 13.44 7.24
C ALA A 210 -1.97 14.72 6.77
N VAL A 211 -3.21 14.58 6.28
CA VAL A 211 -4.05 15.70 5.83
C VAL A 211 -5.42 15.63 6.49
N THR A 212 -6.02 16.78 6.78
CA THR A 212 -7.36 16.87 7.37
C THR A 212 -8.00 18.23 7.10
N ASN A 213 -9.32 18.29 7.17
CA ASN A 213 -10.08 19.56 7.18
C ASN A 213 -10.42 20.02 8.59
N ASP A 214 -10.25 19.16 9.59
CA ASP A 214 -10.60 19.43 10.98
C ASP A 214 -9.40 20.01 11.74
N PRO A 215 -9.46 21.28 12.19
CA PRO A 215 -8.37 21.92 12.95
C PRO A 215 -8.15 21.25 14.31
N VAL A 216 -9.18 20.64 14.93
CA VAL A 216 -9.03 19.94 16.22
C VAL A 216 -8.22 18.66 16.03
N LEU A 217 -8.51 17.88 15.00
CA LEU A 217 -7.71 16.69 14.67
C LEU A 217 -6.28 17.05 14.29
N PHE A 218 -6.08 18.18 13.59
CA PHE A 218 -4.74 18.68 13.29
C PHE A 218 -3.96 19.02 14.57
N ASP A 219 -4.58 19.71 15.52
CA ASP A 219 -3.96 20.07 16.81
C ASP A 219 -3.62 18.81 17.63
N HIS A 220 -4.51 17.81 17.65
CA HIS A 220 -4.23 16.53 18.32
C HIS A 220 -2.98 15.83 17.73
N MET A 221 -2.82 15.83 16.40
CA MET A 221 -1.62 15.27 15.76
C MET A 221 -0.34 16.05 16.14
N LEU A 222 -0.45 17.39 16.28
CA LEU A 222 0.67 18.22 16.75
C LEU A 222 1.09 17.85 18.18
N VAL A 223 0.13 17.63 19.07
CA VAL A 223 0.39 17.23 20.47
C VAL A 223 1.20 15.95 20.54
N LEU A 224 0.90 14.96 19.72
CA LEU A 224 1.61 13.68 19.75
C LEU A 224 3.08 13.81 19.35
N GLY A 225 3.38 14.49 18.25
CA GLY A 225 4.71 14.38 17.64
C GLY A 225 5.41 15.68 17.25
N HIS A 226 4.79 16.86 17.47
CA HIS A 226 5.27 18.15 16.94
C HIS A 226 5.25 19.27 17.99
N TYR A 227 5.70 18.99 19.20
CA TYR A 227 5.63 19.94 20.32
C TYR A 227 6.21 21.32 20.03
N GLY A 228 7.21 21.45 19.16
CA GLY A 228 7.79 22.75 18.77
C GLY A 228 6.84 23.64 17.94
N ARG A 229 5.69 23.11 17.51
CA ARG A 229 4.64 23.81 16.74
C ARG A 229 3.42 24.15 17.59
N LEU A 230 3.34 23.66 18.81
CA LEU A 230 2.25 23.99 19.73
C LEU A 230 2.31 25.47 20.09
N LYS A 231 1.23 26.20 19.85
CA LYS A 231 1.04 27.56 20.34
C LYS A 231 0.27 27.50 21.66
N SER A 232 0.65 28.36 22.62
CA SER A 232 -0.13 28.49 23.86
C SER A 232 -1.57 28.78 23.51
N GLY A 233 -2.45 27.89 23.97
CA GLY A 233 -3.89 28.00 23.82
C GLY A 233 -4.55 27.31 22.65
N GLN A 234 -3.83 26.67 21.72
CA GLN A 234 -4.45 25.91 20.61
C GLN A 234 -4.96 24.52 21.03
N ALA A 235 -4.27 23.83 21.93
CA ALA A 235 -4.66 22.50 22.42
C ALA A 235 -5.66 22.54 23.60
N ARG A 236 -6.30 23.67 23.83
CA ARG A 236 -7.04 24.00 25.08
C ARG A 236 -8.22 23.11 25.43
N ASN A 237 -8.74 22.32 24.53
CA ASN A 237 -10.00 21.62 24.82
C ASN A 237 -9.88 20.14 25.13
N THR A 238 -8.67 19.52 25.01
CA THR A 238 -8.52 18.07 25.19
C THR A 238 -7.25 17.63 25.93
N PHE A 239 -6.17 18.42 25.89
CA PHE A 239 -4.91 18.11 26.56
C PHE A 239 -4.35 19.38 27.18
N ASP A 240 -4.33 19.44 28.51
CA ASP A 240 -3.56 20.44 29.24
C ASP A 240 -2.10 20.04 29.18
N THR A 241 -1.40 20.53 28.18
CA THR A 241 -0.03 20.09 27.89
C THR A 241 1.02 21.05 28.40
N ASP A 242 0.67 22.25 28.91
CA ASP A 242 1.63 23.29 29.32
C ASP A 242 2.89 23.35 28.43
N HIS A 243 2.72 23.22 27.09
CA HIS A 243 3.79 23.10 26.09
C HIS A 243 4.58 21.78 26.12
N ILE A 244 4.19 20.78 26.91
CA ILE A 244 4.78 19.45 26.93
C ILE A 244 3.91 18.52 26.10
N SER A 245 4.51 17.85 25.11
CA SER A 245 3.84 16.79 24.34
C SER A 245 4.11 15.43 24.96
N LEU A 246 3.52 14.38 24.39
CA LEU A 246 3.78 12.99 24.80
C LEU A 246 5.22 12.51 24.51
N GLY A 247 6.10 13.40 24.03
CA GLY A 247 7.54 13.14 23.86
C GLY A 247 7.90 12.34 22.62
N VAL A 248 6.95 11.92 21.80
CA VAL A 248 7.22 11.30 20.50
C VAL A 248 7.70 12.37 19.52
N LYS A 249 8.72 12.05 18.70
CA LYS A 249 9.27 12.98 17.71
C LYS A 249 8.99 12.48 16.30
N TYR A 250 7.93 12.97 15.69
CA TYR A 250 7.55 12.62 14.32
C TYR A 250 7.94 13.65 13.27
N ARG A 251 8.75 14.64 13.66
CA ARG A 251 9.24 15.66 12.73
C ARG A 251 10.05 15.03 11.59
N PRO A 252 9.77 15.40 10.32
CA PRO A 252 10.54 14.89 9.20
C PRO A 252 11.94 15.54 9.18
N HIS A 253 12.89 14.84 8.58
CA HIS A 253 14.18 15.43 8.26
C HIS A 253 14.02 16.43 7.10
N LEU A 254 14.69 17.58 7.17
CA LEU A 254 14.57 18.65 6.18
C LEU A 254 14.94 18.18 4.76
N PHE A 255 15.99 17.38 4.62
CA PHE A 255 16.45 16.88 3.32
C PHE A 255 15.42 15.94 2.68
N ALA A 256 14.73 15.14 3.47
CA ALA A 256 13.62 14.30 3.00
C ALA A 256 12.48 15.15 2.42
N ILE A 257 12.18 16.29 3.04
CA ILE A 257 11.15 17.21 2.56
C ILE A 257 11.56 17.90 1.26
N GLU A 258 12.82 18.29 1.09
CA GLU A 258 13.29 18.87 -0.18
C GLU A 258 13.18 17.83 -1.32
N LEU A 259 13.60 16.59 -1.08
CA LEU A 259 13.39 15.51 -2.07
C LEU A 259 11.90 15.30 -2.39
N ALA A 260 11.04 15.30 -1.37
CA ALA A 260 9.60 15.15 -1.53
C ALA A 260 8.98 16.30 -2.33
N LEU A 261 9.44 17.53 -2.16
CA LEU A 261 9.03 18.71 -2.95
C LEU A 261 9.34 18.53 -4.45
N GLY A 262 10.55 18.09 -4.76
CA GLY A 262 10.96 17.78 -6.12
C GLY A 262 10.13 16.63 -6.72
N SER A 263 9.96 15.56 -5.96
CA SER A 263 9.16 14.40 -6.37
C SER A 263 7.68 14.79 -6.60
N LEU A 264 7.08 15.56 -5.70
CA LEU A 264 5.70 16.05 -5.81
C LEU A 264 5.47 16.85 -7.10
N SER A 265 6.43 17.63 -7.54
CA SER A 265 6.32 18.42 -8.78
C SER A 265 6.19 17.55 -10.04
N ARG A 266 6.64 16.31 -9.98
CA ARG A 266 6.62 15.34 -11.09
C ARG A 266 5.46 14.33 -11.02
N LEU A 267 4.66 14.34 -9.94
CA LEU A 267 3.60 13.36 -9.69
C LEU A 267 2.60 13.27 -10.84
N GLY A 268 2.18 14.41 -11.39
CA GLY A 268 1.20 14.45 -12.50
C GLY A 268 1.69 13.68 -13.72
N GLU A 269 2.95 13.88 -14.11
CA GLU A 269 3.55 13.17 -15.25
C GLU A 269 3.74 11.68 -14.96
N LEU A 270 4.21 11.33 -13.75
CA LEU A 270 4.36 9.95 -13.30
C LEU A 270 3.03 9.21 -13.38
N ASN A 271 1.95 9.79 -12.83
CA ASN A 271 0.64 9.17 -12.84
C ASN A 271 0.07 9.00 -14.26
N ARG A 272 0.25 9.99 -15.14
CA ARG A 272 -0.18 9.86 -16.57
C ARG A 272 0.50 8.68 -17.25
N ARG A 273 1.82 8.52 -17.06
CA ARG A 273 2.60 7.43 -17.68
C ARG A 273 2.20 6.07 -17.13
N ARG A 274 2.13 5.92 -15.81
CA ARG A 274 1.75 4.67 -15.15
C ARG A 274 0.33 4.25 -15.55
N ARG A 275 -0.61 5.19 -15.55
CA ARG A 275 -2.00 4.91 -15.96
C ARG A 275 -2.05 4.44 -17.41
N ARG A 276 -1.43 5.17 -18.35
CA ARG A 276 -1.40 4.75 -19.76
C ARG A 276 -0.84 3.34 -19.93
N ASN A 277 0.26 3.03 -19.26
CA ASN A 277 0.89 1.72 -19.40
C ASN A 277 0.09 0.62 -18.68
N TYR A 278 -0.61 0.94 -17.59
CA TYR A 278 -1.54 0.03 -16.93
C TYR A 278 -2.76 -0.25 -17.83
N ASP A 279 -3.37 0.77 -18.39
CA ASP A 279 -4.53 0.64 -19.29
C ASP A 279 -4.16 -0.17 -20.54
N LEU A 280 -2.97 0.05 -21.11
CA LEU A 280 -2.45 -0.75 -22.20
C LEU A 280 -2.28 -2.22 -21.79
N LEU A 281 -1.68 -2.49 -20.64
CA LEU A 281 -1.52 -3.87 -20.14
C LEU A 281 -2.89 -4.54 -19.94
N CYS A 282 -3.87 -3.83 -19.40
CA CYS A 282 -5.24 -4.33 -19.25
C CYS A 282 -5.87 -4.68 -20.59
N ALA A 283 -5.74 -3.81 -21.59
CA ALA A 283 -6.26 -4.04 -22.93
C ALA A 283 -5.61 -5.26 -23.62
N GLU A 284 -4.30 -5.39 -23.51
CA GLU A 284 -3.54 -6.50 -24.09
C GLU A 284 -3.79 -7.84 -23.39
N LEU A 285 -4.14 -7.83 -22.11
CA LEU A 285 -4.51 -9.04 -21.35
C LEU A 285 -6.01 -9.37 -21.42
N ALA A 286 -6.85 -8.53 -22.06
CA ALA A 286 -8.28 -8.76 -22.14
C ALA A 286 -8.60 -10.14 -22.75
N GLY A 287 -9.39 -10.96 -22.05
CA GLY A 287 -9.73 -12.34 -22.46
C GLY A 287 -8.65 -13.38 -22.16
N CYS A 288 -7.56 -13.03 -21.46
CA CYS A 288 -6.62 -14.02 -20.92
C CYS A 288 -7.14 -14.53 -19.58
N LEU A 289 -7.88 -15.65 -19.57
CA LEU A 289 -8.53 -16.17 -18.36
C LEU A 289 -7.56 -16.62 -17.25
N ALA A 290 -6.30 -16.92 -17.61
CA ALA A 290 -5.30 -17.37 -16.66
C ALA A 290 -4.64 -16.21 -15.89
N VAL A 291 -4.59 -15.01 -16.49
CA VAL A 291 -3.96 -13.82 -15.87
C VAL A 291 -4.81 -12.59 -16.19
N GLU A 292 -5.33 -11.97 -15.16
CA GLU A 292 -6.19 -10.78 -15.28
C GLU A 292 -5.70 -9.64 -14.38
N PRO A 293 -5.64 -8.39 -14.86
CA PRO A 293 -5.47 -7.23 -13.99
C PRO A 293 -6.59 -7.15 -12.95
N ILE A 294 -6.27 -6.65 -11.74
CA ILE A 294 -7.29 -6.36 -10.74
C ILE A 294 -8.20 -5.22 -11.22
N GLU A 295 -9.48 -5.31 -10.89
CA GLU A 295 -10.45 -4.31 -11.29
C GLU A 295 -10.20 -2.95 -10.65
N THR A 296 -10.42 -1.90 -11.41
CA THR A 296 -10.46 -0.53 -10.87
C THR A 296 -11.87 -0.26 -10.33
N THR A 297 -11.94 0.27 -9.12
CA THR A 297 -13.22 0.68 -8.52
C THR A 297 -13.99 1.60 -9.48
N VAL A 298 -15.27 1.36 -9.64
CA VAL A 298 -16.13 2.20 -10.50
C VAL A 298 -16.09 3.65 -10.01
N GLY A 299 -15.91 4.59 -10.93
CA GLY A 299 -15.74 6.01 -10.61
C GLY A 299 -14.36 6.41 -10.09
N ALA A 300 -13.42 5.46 -10.02
CA ALA A 300 -12.06 5.74 -9.56
C ALA A 300 -11.09 6.06 -10.70
N ALA A 301 -10.20 6.99 -10.44
CA ALA A 301 -9.00 7.24 -11.23
C ALA A 301 -7.77 6.87 -10.39
N ARG A 302 -7.12 5.75 -10.73
CA ARG A 302 -5.92 5.28 -10.04
C ARG A 302 -4.80 6.32 -10.07
N GLY A 303 -3.99 6.34 -9.02
CA GLY A 303 -2.78 7.16 -8.92
C GLY A 303 -1.75 6.52 -8.00
N GLY A 304 -0.51 7.00 -8.02
CA GLY A 304 0.57 6.41 -7.26
C GLY A 304 1.10 5.12 -7.87
N PHE A 305 0.27 4.08 -7.98
CA PHE A 305 0.62 2.77 -8.54
C PHE A 305 1.95 2.24 -7.99
N LEU A 306 1.96 1.76 -6.76
CA LEU A 306 3.19 1.19 -6.21
C LEU A 306 3.69 0.03 -7.07
N GLU A 307 2.78 -0.84 -7.49
CA GLU A 307 2.99 -1.99 -8.36
C GLU A 307 1.74 -2.21 -9.23
N PHE A 308 1.86 -2.98 -10.31
CA PHE A 308 0.74 -3.48 -11.10
C PHE A 308 0.42 -4.90 -10.63
N ILE A 309 -0.78 -5.13 -10.15
CA ILE A 309 -1.20 -6.42 -9.62
C ILE A 309 -2.09 -7.14 -10.61
N LEU A 310 -1.82 -8.44 -10.77
CA LEU A 310 -2.59 -9.34 -11.62
C LEU A 310 -3.12 -10.50 -10.77
N ARG A 311 -4.32 -10.98 -11.07
CA ARG A 311 -4.83 -12.25 -10.55
C ARG A 311 -4.37 -13.39 -11.45
N TYR A 312 -4.01 -14.49 -10.85
CA TYR A 312 -3.62 -15.73 -11.51
C TYR A 312 -4.64 -16.82 -11.22
N ALA A 313 -5.14 -17.47 -12.26
CA ALA A 313 -6.06 -18.58 -12.19
C ALA A 313 -5.37 -19.88 -12.61
N PRO A 314 -4.81 -20.68 -11.67
CA PRO A 314 -4.12 -21.93 -11.99
C PRO A 314 -4.99 -22.91 -12.80
N GLU A 315 -6.30 -22.96 -12.53
CA GLU A 315 -7.30 -23.77 -13.22
C GLU A 315 -7.38 -23.45 -14.73
N GLN A 316 -7.09 -22.21 -15.11
CA GLN A 316 -7.04 -21.77 -16.52
C GLN A 316 -5.65 -21.95 -17.15
N ALA A 317 -4.64 -22.25 -16.33
CA ALA A 317 -3.26 -22.48 -16.72
C ALA A 317 -2.85 -23.96 -16.53
N GLY A 318 -3.76 -24.91 -16.81
CA GLY A 318 -3.47 -26.35 -16.75
C GLY A 318 -3.04 -26.88 -15.38
N GLY A 319 -3.40 -26.19 -14.31
CA GLY A 319 -3.07 -26.57 -12.93
C GLY A 319 -1.67 -26.16 -12.47
N TRP A 320 -0.94 -25.39 -13.26
CA TRP A 320 0.37 -24.88 -12.83
C TRP A 320 0.23 -24.02 -11.56
N ASN A 321 1.11 -24.25 -10.59
CA ASN A 321 1.15 -23.37 -9.42
C ASN A 321 1.76 -22.00 -9.77
N ARG A 322 1.56 -21.01 -8.90
CA ARG A 322 2.04 -19.64 -9.09
C ARG A 322 3.55 -19.58 -9.33
N SER A 323 4.34 -20.37 -8.60
CA SER A 323 5.81 -20.36 -8.71
C SER A 323 6.27 -20.82 -10.10
N ALA A 324 5.74 -21.93 -10.61
CA ALA A 324 6.05 -22.44 -11.95
C ALA A 324 5.68 -21.41 -13.04
N PHE A 325 4.51 -20.77 -12.92
CA PHE A 325 4.08 -19.73 -13.84
C PHE A 325 5.03 -18.52 -13.83
N VAL A 326 5.40 -18.04 -12.64
CA VAL A 326 6.35 -16.90 -12.48
C VAL A 326 7.71 -17.24 -13.09
N GLN A 327 8.24 -18.45 -12.85
CA GLN A 327 9.53 -18.87 -13.42
C GLN A 327 9.48 -18.90 -14.95
N ALA A 328 8.42 -19.45 -15.54
CA ALA A 328 8.26 -19.47 -16.99
C ALA A 328 8.11 -18.06 -17.58
N ALA A 329 7.33 -17.19 -16.95
CA ALA A 329 7.16 -15.81 -17.38
C ALA A 329 8.47 -14.99 -17.27
N ARG A 330 9.27 -15.24 -16.24
CA ARG A 330 10.62 -14.65 -16.11
C ARG A 330 11.58 -15.14 -17.20
N ALA A 331 11.53 -16.40 -17.55
CA ALA A 331 12.31 -16.95 -18.66
C ALA A 331 11.92 -16.31 -20.00
N GLU A 332 10.65 -15.94 -20.17
CA GLU A 332 10.16 -15.16 -21.31
C GLU A 332 10.58 -13.67 -21.26
N GLY A 333 11.25 -13.22 -20.19
CA GLY A 333 11.76 -11.86 -20.03
C GLY A 333 10.81 -10.88 -19.29
N VAL A 334 9.70 -11.37 -18.73
CA VAL A 334 8.76 -10.52 -17.98
C VAL A 334 9.31 -10.24 -16.57
N PRO A 335 9.37 -8.96 -16.11
CA PRO A 335 9.78 -8.62 -14.76
C PRO A 335 8.62 -8.84 -13.77
N ILE A 336 8.30 -10.10 -13.47
CA ILE A 336 7.16 -10.51 -12.67
C ILE A 336 7.59 -11.26 -11.40
N GLY A 337 6.79 -11.11 -10.35
CA GLY A 337 6.99 -11.84 -9.09
C GLY A 337 5.67 -12.22 -8.41
N PRO A 338 5.74 -13.02 -7.33
CA PRO A 338 4.61 -13.19 -6.45
C PRO A 338 4.30 -11.88 -5.73
N GLU A 339 3.04 -11.63 -5.45
CA GLU A 339 2.63 -10.53 -4.61
C GLU A 339 2.99 -10.83 -3.14
N ARG A 340 3.36 -9.80 -2.35
CA ARG A 340 4.05 -9.96 -1.05
C ARG A 340 3.24 -9.52 0.17
N TYR A 341 2.09 -8.84 0.00
CA TYR A 341 1.29 -8.36 1.15
C TYR A 341 0.21 -9.36 1.57
N ALA A 342 -0.16 -10.27 0.68
CA ALA A 342 -1.13 -11.30 1.00
C ALA A 342 -0.60 -12.29 2.06
N LYS A 343 0.70 -12.57 2.01
CA LYS A 343 1.40 -13.40 3.00
C LYS A 343 2.68 -12.71 3.44
N ILE A 344 2.89 -12.61 4.75
CA ILE A 344 3.98 -11.85 5.37
C ILE A 344 5.00 -12.80 5.99
N GLY A 345 6.28 -12.46 5.76
CA GLY A 345 7.43 -13.18 6.31
C GLY A 345 7.63 -14.58 5.76
N ASP A 346 8.68 -15.25 6.25
CA ASP A 346 9.12 -16.57 5.77
C ASP A 346 8.10 -17.69 6.06
N LEU A 347 7.17 -17.45 6.99
CA LEU A 347 6.14 -18.41 7.35
C LEU A 347 4.88 -18.32 6.48
N GLY A 348 4.83 -17.38 5.54
CA GLY A 348 3.72 -17.22 4.60
C GLY A 348 2.36 -16.99 5.27
N ARG A 349 2.32 -16.31 6.42
CA ARG A 349 1.09 -16.02 7.18
C ARG A 349 0.42 -14.75 6.67
N MET A 350 -0.92 -14.76 6.70
CA MET A 350 -1.68 -13.53 6.49
C MET A 350 -1.48 -12.57 7.67
N LEU A 351 -1.68 -11.27 7.45
CA LEU A 351 -1.44 -10.24 8.46
C LEU A 351 -2.14 -10.53 9.79
N HIS A 352 -3.43 -10.85 9.75
CA HIS A 352 -4.25 -11.13 10.94
C HIS A 352 -3.88 -12.43 11.66
N GLU A 353 -3.09 -13.31 11.04
CA GLU A 353 -2.61 -14.58 11.61
C GLU A 353 -1.25 -14.42 12.31
N THR A 354 -0.61 -13.25 12.17
CA THR A 354 0.70 -13.02 12.78
C THR A 354 0.59 -12.92 14.31
N PRO A 355 1.58 -13.41 15.06
CA PRO A 355 1.50 -13.48 16.53
C PRO A 355 1.16 -12.16 17.21
N ILE A 356 1.69 -11.04 16.72
CA ILE A 356 1.44 -9.72 17.29
C ILE A 356 -0.06 -9.35 17.29
N PHE A 357 -0.82 -9.82 16.30
CA PHE A 357 -2.25 -9.54 16.17
C PHE A 357 -3.15 -10.63 16.76
N THR A 358 -2.64 -11.86 16.90
CA THR A 358 -3.41 -12.97 17.49
C THR A 358 -3.27 -13.03 19.01
N THR A 359 -2.12 -12.65 19.56
CA THR A 359 -1.88 -12.65 20.99
C THR A 359 -2.09 -11.27 21.61
N LEU A 360 -2.02 -10.21 20.82
CA LEU A 360 -1.99 -8.81 21.26
C LEU A 360 -0.90 -8.56 22.34
N ASP A 361 0.09 -9.43 22.42
CA ASP A 361 1.19 -9.33 23.37
C ASP A 361 2.25 -8.35 22.86
N VAL A 362 2.11 -7.12 23.23
CA VAL A 362 3.07 -6.05 22.93
C VAL A 362 4.05 -5.81 24.09
N THR A 363 3.97 -6.58 25.17
CA THR A 363 4.85 -6.42 26.35
C THR A 363 6.32 -6.65 26.00
N ARG A 364 6.59 -7.54 25.04
CA ARG A 364 7.93 -7.78 24.50
C ARG A 364 8.47 -6.63 23.66
N LEU A 365 7.61 -5.74 23.20
CA LEU A 365 7.99 -4.57 22.38
C LEU A 365 8.19 -3.30 23.22
N GLY A 366 8.14 -3.42 24.57
CA GLY A 366 8.36 -2.29 25.48
C GLY A 366 7.26 -1.25 25.48
N GLY A 367 6.09 -1.57 24.93
CA GLY A 367 4.94 -0.65 24.91
C GLY A 367 4.24 -0.55 26.27
N PRO A 368 3.65 0.61 26.61
CA PRO A 368 2.90 0.84 27.85
C PRO A 368 1.54 0.14 27.85
N LEU A 369 1.29 -0.76 26.93
CA LEU A 369 0.01 -1.43 26.82
C LEU A 369 -0.13 -2.39 27.98
N GLY A 370 -0.78 -1.90 29.04
CA GLY A 370 -1.26 -2.71 30.12
C GLY A 370 -1.96 -3.94 29.55
N LYS A 371 -1.94 -5.04 30.29
CA LYS A 371 -2.60 -6.30 29.93
C LYS A 371 -3.92 -5.97 29.24
N ALA A 372 -4.05 -6.32 27.96
CA ALA A 372 -5.34 -6.31 27.32
C ALA A 372 -6.25 -7.18 28.19
N ALA A 373 -7.35 -6.65 28.63
CA ALA A 373 -8.18 -7.21 29.70
C ALA A 373 -8.91 -8.52 29.33
N ASP A 374 -8.31 -9.33 28.47
CA ASP A 374 -8.73 -10.69 28.15
C ASP A 374 -7.55 -11.64 28.28
N GLU A 375 -7.22 -11.96 29.55
CA GLU A 375 -6.23 -12.98 29.85
C GLU A 375 -6.69 -14.35 29.30
N GLY A 376 -5.95 -14.87 28.35
CA GLY A 376 -5.84 -16.33 28.17
C GLY A 376 -6.59 -16.97 27.00
N LYS A 377 -7.32 -16.26 26.15
CA LYS A 377 -7.83 -16.86 24.92
C LYS A 377 -7.07 -16.28 23.71
N ARG A 378 -6.24 -17.11 23.05
CA ARG A 378 -5.90 -16.89 21.64
C ARG A 378 -7.21 -16.67 20.91
N ALA A 379 -7.58 -15.44 20.64
CA ALA A 379 -8.67 -15.20 19.74
C ALA A 379 -8.24 -15.80 18.40
N ALA A 380 -8.93 -16.84 17.95
CA ALA A 380 -8.81 -17.25 16.57
C ALA A 380 -8.99 -15.98 15.75
N GLY A 381 -8.01 -15.64 14.91
CA GLY A 381 -8.14 -14.47 14.04
C GLY A 381 -9.44 -14.58 13.25
N PRO A 382 -10.05 -13.46 12.84
CA PRO A 382 -11.28 -13.51 12.07
C PRO A 382 -11.06 -14.35 10.83
N ASP A 383 -12.05 -15.17 10.46
CA ASP A 383 -12.03 -15.84 9.16
C ASP A 383 -12.18 -14.77 8.07
N LEU A 384 -11.21 -14.73 7.15
CA LEU A 384 -11.17 -13.83 6.00
C LEU A 384 -11.09 -14.69 4.72
N PRO A 385 -12.18 -15.38 4.35
CA PRO A 385 -12.17 -16.37 3.28
C PRO A 385 -11.79 -15.79 1.92
N VAL A 386 -12.19 -14.56 1.61
CA VAL A 386 -11.85 -13.94 0.33
C VAL A 386 -10.37 -13.60 0.27
N ALA A 387 -9.84 -12.92 1.29
CA ALA A 387 -8.42 -12.59 1.37
C ALA A 387 -7.54 -13.85 1.31
N ARG A 388 -7.97 -14.94 1.99
CA ARG A 388 -7.30 -16.25 1.95
C ARG A 388 -7.33 -16.87 0.56
N SER A 389 -8.47 -16.79 -0.14
CA SER A 389 -8.63 -17.40 -1.47
C SER A 389 -7.76 -16.75 -2.54
N VAL A 390 -7.44 -15.48 -2.40
CA VAL A 390 -6.61 -14.74 -3.37
C VAL A 390 -5.12 -14.76 -3.03
N ALA A 391 -4.74 -15.06 -1.79
CA ALA A 391 -3.37 -14.91 -1.29
C ALA A 391 -2.29 -15.61 -2.15
N ASP A 392 -2.58 -16.81 -2.66
CA ASP A 392 -1.66 -17.56 -3.52
C ASP A 392 -1.89 -17.34 -5.02
N ARG A 393 -2.77 -16.40 -5.37
CA ARG A 393 -3.22 -16.13 -6.74
C ARG A 393 -2.82 -14.75 -7.26
N LEU A 394 -1.98 -14.02 -6.52
CA LEU A 394 -1.58 -12.67 -6.90
C LEU A 394 -0.16 -12.63 -7.43
N LEU A 395 0.00 -11.90 -8.52
CA LEU A 395 1.26 -11.63 -9.20
C LEU A 395 1.50 -10.12 -9.20
N THR A 396 2.77 -9.73 -9.19
CA THR A 396 3.17 -8.33 -9.23
C THR A 396 4.10 -8.03 -10.40
N LEU A 397 3.89 -6.87 -11.02
CA LEU A 397 4.79 -6.26 -11.99
C LEU A 397 5.22 -4.89 -11.47
N PRO A 398 6.43 -4.41 -11.80
CA PRO A 398 6.81 -3.03 -11.54
C PRO A 398 5.80 -2.04 -12.12
N PRO A 399 5.64 -0.85 -11.51
CA PRO A 399 4.78 0.18 -12.07
C PRO A 399 5.48 0.82 -13.27
N PHE A 400 5.31 0.27 -14.46
CA PHE A 400 5.94 0.71 -15.70
C PHE A 400 5.82 2.22 -15.92
N THR A 401 6.86 2.99 -15.60
CA THR A 401 6.83 4.46 -15.67
C THR A 401 7.43 4.98 -16.95
N ARG A 402 8.66 4.55 -17.31
CA ARG A 402 9.40 5.00 -18.50
C ARG A 402 9.78 3.87 -19.45
N VAL A 403 8.99 2.83 -19.51
CA VAL A 403 9.10 1.79 -20.53
C VAL A 403 8.33 2.21 -21.78
N SER A 404 8.68 1.62 -22.93
CA SER A 404 7.93 1.82 -24.17
C SER A 404 6.62 1.03 -24.17
N GLU A 405 5.62 1.47 -24.92
CA GLU A 405 4.39 0.68 -25.15
C GLU A 405 4.68 -0.68 -25.76
N HIS A 406 5.70 -0.75 -26.62
CA HIS A 406 6.16 -2.02 -27.22
C HIS A 406 6.58 -3.01 -26.13
N PHE A 407 7.36 -2.59 -25.13
CA PHE A 407 7.74 -3.43 -24.00
C PHE A 407 6.52 -3.93 -23.20
N VAL A 408 5.52 -3.08 -22.98
CA VAL A 408 4.29 -3.50 -22.28
C VAL A 408 3.54 -4.57 -23.08
N ARG A 409 3.45 -4.41 -24.42
CA ARG A 409 2.84 -5.41 -25.30
C ARG A 409 3.62 -6.73 -25.31
N GLU A 410 4.95 -6.67 -25.40
CA GLU A 410 5.80 -7.88 -25.30
C GLU A 410 5.54 -8.62 -23.97
N CYS A 411 5.45 -7.90 -22.83
CA CYS A 411 5.14 -8.52 -21.54
C CYS A 411 3.76 -9.19 -21.54
N ALA A 412 2.75 -8.54 -22.07
CA ALA A 412 1.40 -9.12 -22.16
C ALA A 412 1.37 -10.36 -23.08
N GLN A 413 2.02 -10.31 -24.24
CA GLN A 413 2.15 -11.44 -25.16
C GLN A 413 2.89 -12.63 -24.51
N ALA A 414 3.97 -12.35 -23.77
CA ALA A 414 4.71 -13.37 -23.01
C ALA A 414 3.82 -14.05 -21.95
N LEU A 415 3.04 -13.27 -21.20
CA LEU A 415 2.11 -13.82 -20.21
C LEU A 415 1.04 -14.71 -20.87
N ARG A 416 0.47 -14.29 -21.99
CA ARG A 416 -0.47 -15.10 -22.79
C ARG A 416 0.19 -16.41 -23.30
N LYS A 417 1.38 -16.30 -23.88
CA LYS A 417 2.16 -17.46 -24.37
C LYS A 417 2.34 -18.50 -23.25
N VAL A 418 2.76 -18.06 -22.05
CA VAL A 418 2.93 -18.96 -20.91
C VAL A 418 1.61 -19.58 -20.49
N ALA A 419 0.53 -18.79 -20.40
CA ALA A 419 -0.80 -19.28 -20.04
C ALA A 419 -1.33 -20.35 -21.00
N GLU A 420 -1.23 -20.12 -22.31
CA GLU A 420 -1.69 -21.03 -23.37
C GLU A 420 -0.88 -22.33 -23.40
N CYS A 421 0.45 -22.22 -23.27
CA CYS A 421 1.33 -23.39 -23.18
C CYS A 421 1.02 -24.23 -21.94
N ALA A 422 0.87 -23.61 -20.77
CA ALA A 422 0.54 -24.27 -19.51
C ALA A 422 -0.80 -25.00 -19.63
N ALA A 423 -1.84 -24.32 -20.14
CA ALA A 423 -3.16 -24.92 -20.37
C ALA A 423 -3.11 -26.13 -21.33
N THR A 424 -2.27 -26.05 -22.37
CA THR A 424 -2.10 -27.16 -23.35
C THR A 424 -1.40 -28.35 -22.72
N MET A 425 -0.36 -28.11 -21.92
CA MET A 425 0.37 -29.17 -21.22
C MET A 425 -0.50 -29.86 -20.18
N GLY A 426 -1.32 -29.12 -19.41
CA GLY A 426 -2.27 -29.65 -18.45
C GLY A 426 -3.32 -30.59 -19.11
N ARG A 427 -3.84 -30.20 -20.27
CA ARG A 427 -4.79 -31.06 -21.04
C ARG A 427 -4.17 -32.37 -21.52
N ARG A 428 -2.89 -32.37 -21.87
CA ARG A 428 -2.17 -33.61 -22.29
C ARG A 428 -1.92 -34.54 -21.11
N SER A 429 -1.55 -34.00 -19.95
CA SER A 429 -1.29 -34.79 -18.73
C SER A 429 -2.56 -35.44 -18.19
N GLY A 430 -3.71 -34.75 -18.24
CA GLY A 430 -5.01 -35.30 -17.82
C GLY A 430 -5.49 -36.49 -18.66
N ARG A 431 -5.01 -36.66 -19.90
CA ARG A 431 -5.30 -37.81 -20.76
C ARG A 431 -4.43 -39.05 -20.45
N HIS A 432 -3.32 -38.91 -19.71
CA HIS A 432 -2.40 -40.00 -19.40
C HIS A 432 -2.28 -40.34 -17.91
N GLY A 433 -3.18 -39.83 -17.05
CA GLY A 433 -3.27 -40.22 -15.64
C GLY A 433 -2.08 -39.85 -14.74
N THR A 434 -1.05 -39.22 -15.26
CA THR A 434 0.06 -38.70 -14.47
C THR A 434 -0.12 -37.21 -14.24
N ARG A 435 -0.38 -36.81 -13.00
CA ARG A 435 -0.22 -35.39 -12.62
C ARG A 435 1.24 -35.02 -12.90
N PRO A 436 1.53 -33.92 -13.57
CA PRO A 436 2.89 -33.40 -13.58
C PRO A 436 3.14 -32.89 -12.16
N GLU A 437 3.81 -33.65 -11.33
CA GLU A 437 4.69 -33.07 -10.32
C GLU A 437 5.54 -32.08 -11.09
N GLY A 438 5.58 -30.81 -10.65
CA GLY A 438 6.24 -29.71 -11.39
C GLY A 438 7.57 -30.20 -11.95
N ALA A 439 7.64 -30.37 -13.25
CA ALA A 439 8.74 -31.02 -13.95
C ALA A 439 10.04 -30.41 -13.45
N GLY A 440 10.76 -31.11 -12.57
CA GLY A 440 12.13 -30.92 -12.12
C GLY A 440 12.74 -29.50 -12.11
N ILE A 441 11.94 -28.47 -11.90
CA ILE A 441 12.42 -27.09 -11.74
C ILE A 441 12.81 -26.97 -10.26
N ALA A 442 14.13 -27.04 -9.99
CA ALA A 442 14.67 -26.82 -8.66
C ALA A 442 14.13 -25.47 -8.14
N VAL A 443 13.51 -25.51 -6.97
CA VAL A 443 13.06 -24.32 -6.24
C VAL A 443 14.33 -23.62 -5.72
N GLU A 444 14.97 -22.79 -6.54
CA GLU A 444 15.95 -21.84 -6.02
C GLU A 444 15.21 -20.73 -5.28
N GLU A 445 15.64 -20.48 -4.05
CA GLU A 445 15.06 -19.60 -3.05
C GLU A 445 14.61 -18.23 -3.59
N GLU A 446 13.39 -17.84 -3.25
CA GLU A 446 12.71 -16.58 -3.58
C GLU A 446 13.43 -15.30 -3.09
N THR A 447 14.59 -15.40 -2.43
CA THR A 447 15.21 -14.35 -1.61
C THR A 447 15.95 -13.25 -2.38
N LYS A 448 16.16 -13.34 -3.69
CA LYS A 448 16.98 -12.34 -4.44
C LYS A 448 16.22 -11.22 -5.14
N TRP A 449 14.89 -11.26 -5.17
CA TRP A 449 14.13 -10.24 -5.93
C TRP A 449 13.87 -8.94 -5.14
N THR A 450 13.87 -9.01 -3.82
CA THR A 450 13.66 -7.85 -2.93
C THR A 450 14.83 -6.84 -2.93
N ALA A 451 16.03 -7.25 -3.34
CA ALA A 451 17.22 -6.40 -3.33
C ALA A 451 17.35 -5.45 -4.55
N GLN A 452 16.52 -5.59 -5.59
CA GLN A 452 16.55 -4.71 -6.77
C GLN A 452 15.45 -3.66 -6.81
N THR A 453 14.51 -3.71 -5.88
CA THR A 453 13.38 -2.77 -5.76
C THR A 453 13.34 -2.00 -4.44
N SER A 454 14.34 -2.21 -3.57
CA SER A 454 14.57 -1.42 -2.34
C SER A 454 15.43 -0.18 -2.60
#